data_0acd8dacd0021f87b3e4a5259a6ded9a
#
_entry.id   0acd8dacd0021f87b3e4a5259a6ded9a
#
_cell.length_a   1.000
_cell.length_b   1.000
_cell.length_c   1.000
_cell.angle_alpha   90.00
_cell.angle_beta   90.00
_cell.angle_gamma   90.00
#
_symmetry.space_group_name_H-M   'P 1'
#
loop_
_entity.id
_entity.type
_entity.pdbx_description
1 polymer ?
#
loop_
_entity_poly.entity_id
_entity_poly.type
_entity_poly.pdbx_seq_one_letter_code
_entity_poly.pdbx_strand_id
1 'polypeptide(L)'
;MKARWLGFVSIALLALVSCSTVDPVTGKRVQNMYLIQDDIQMGREVIADTVATMRKEGVRINKDAEQVAKLQTMVRRITAVSHMPDLPYQVTLFETNIVNAFAAPGGQMGVFTGLYHPEMGLVKDDDELAAVIAHEVAHVTCRHTTEALTRGMPLQLVLLGASIYAEAKGKQDLAMGLAAGFLVYQGLVLPKFSRADESEADSVGLMYMAKAGYDPNAAIRIWERAAARGKDPKLFAMFSSHPTDSARASALRKLLPKAMAEYERARDNSSRP
;
A
#
# COMPACT_ATOMS: atom_id res chain seq x y z
N MET A 1 -35.45 23.18 -16.33
CA MET A 1 -34.17 22.44 -16.47
C MET A 1 -33.35 22.39 -15.20
N LYS A 2 -33.29 23.43 -14.34
CA LYS A 2 -32.46 23.46 -13.10
C LYS A 2 -32.84 22.39 -12.05
N ALA A 3 -34.10 22.04 -11.87
CA ALA A 3 -34.55 21.06 -10.87
C ALA A 3 -34.18 19.60 -11.22
N ARG A 4 -34.06 19.23 -12.48
CA ARG A 4 -33.70 17.88 -12.92
C ARG A 4 -32.21 17.56 -12.67
N TRP A 5 -31.34 18.58 -12.77
CA TRP A 5 -29.90 18.42 -12.49
C TRP A 5 -29.60 18.22 -11.01
N LEU A 6 -30.32 18.93 -10.12
CA LEU A 6 -30.18 18.75 -8.67
C LEU A 6 -30.60 17.31 -8.24
N GLY A 7 -31.62 16.74 -8.90
CA GLY A 7 -32.05 15.37 -8.63
C GLY A 7 -31.00 14.33 -9.04
N PHE A 8 -30.33 14.49 -10.18
CA PHE A 8 -29.27 13.58 -10.63
C PHE A 8 -28.01 13.63 -9.73
N VAL A 9 -27.61 14.82 -9.30
CA VAL A 9 -26.48 14.99 -8.38
C VAL A 9 -26.79 14.37 -7.01
N SER A 10 -28.02 14.52 -6.52
CA SER A 10 -28.44 13.94 -5.23
C SER A 10 -28.53 12.43 -5.29
N ILE A 11 -29.00 11.83 -6.39
CA ILE A 11 -29.07 10.38 -6.58
C ILE A 11 -27.65 9.79 -6.71
N ALA A 12 -26.74 10.46 -7.42
CA ALA A 12 -25.34 10.04 -7.53
C ALA A 12 -24.61 10.10 -6.17
N LEU A 13 -24.85 11.13 -5.35
CA LEU A 13 -24.30 11.20 -3.99
C LEU A 13 -24.88 10.12 -3.06
N LEU A 14 -26.17 9.81 -3.17
CA LEU A 14 -26.81 8.74 -2.38
C LEU A 14 -26.32 7.34 -2.78
N ALA A 15 -26.02 7.11 -4.06
CA ALA A 15 -25.41 5.86 -4.52
C ALA A 15 -24.00 5.64 -3.96
N LEU A 16 -23.20 6.71 -3.81
CA LEU A 16 -21.86 6.65 -3.21
C LEU A 16 -21.89 6.26 -1.72
N VAL A 17 -22.94 6.61 -0.99
CA VAL A 17 -23.10 6.24 0.44
C VAL A 17 -23.48 4.76 0.63
N SER A 18 -24.04 4.12 -0.39
CA SER A 18 -24.54 2.74 -0.31
C SER A 18 -23.49 1.66 -0.61
N CYS A 19 -22.34 2.01 -1.20
CA CYS A 19 -21.30 1.04 -1.54
C CYS A 19 -20.34 0.83 -0.36
N SER A 20 -20.71 -0.08 0.53
CA SER A 20 -19.85 -0.53 1.63
C SER A 20 -19.53 -2.01 1.48
N THR A 21 -18.28 -2.36 1.69
CA THR A 21 -17.82 -3.76 1.81
C THR A 21 -17.48 -4.07 3.27
N VAL A 22 -17.30 -5.34 3.58
CA VAL A 22 -16.76 -5.76 4.87
C VAL A 22 -15.24 -5.82 4.73
N ASP A 23 -14.54 -5.12 5.60
CA ASP A 23 -13.10 -5.21 5.71
C ASP A 23 -12.70 -6.62 6.15
N PRO A 24 -11.84 -7.33 5.39
CA PRO A 24 -11.47 -8.72 5.69
C PRO A 24 -10.73 -8.90 7.01
N VAL A 25 -10.05 -7.85 7.49
CA VAL A 25 -9.21 -7.88 8.68
C VAL A 25 -10.00 -7.55 9.94
N THR A 26 -10.79 -6.48 9.90
CA THR A 26 -11.51 -5.98 11.09
C THR A 26 -12.94 -6.46 11.18
N GLY A 27 -13.51 -6.99 10.09
CA GLY A 27 -14.93 -7.35 9.99
C GLY A 27 -15.88 -6.14 9.98
N LYS A 28 -15.36 -4.92 9.97
CA LYS A 28 -16.16 -3.69 9.95
C LYS A 28 -16.61 -3.34 8.55
N ARG A 29 -17.74 -2.64 8.46
CA ARG A 29 -18.15 -2.04 7.18
C ARG A 29 -17.30 -0.82 6.87
N VAL A 30 -16.71 -0.82 5.68
CA VAL A 30 -15.88 0.26 5.13
C VAL A 30 -16.45 0.72 3.79
N GLN A 31 -16.20 1.98 3.45
CA GLN A 31 -16.57 2.50 2.12
C GLN A 31 -15.55 2.06 1.10
N ASN A 32 -15.90 1.05 0.32
CA ASN A 32 -15.08 0.60 -0.80
C ASN A 32 -16.00 0.17 -1.95
N MET A 33 -15.87 0.83 -3.10
CA MET A 33 -16.69 0.58 -4.29
C MET A 33 -16.15 -0.53 -5.18
N TYR A 34 -14.92 -0.98 -4.90
CA TYR A 34 -14.23 -1.99 -5.70
C TYR A 34 -14.49 -3.39 -5.14
N LEU A 35 -14.64 -4.37 -6.01
CA LEU A 35 -14.66 -5.78 -5.67
C LEU A 35 -13.23 -6.32 -5.58
N ILE A 36 -13.04 -7.49 -4.97
CA ILE A 36 -11.74 -8.15 -4.92
C ILE A 36 -11.18 -8.43 -6.32
N GLN A 37 -12.04 -8.73 -7.28
CA GLN A 37 -11.63 -8.95 -8.67
C GLN A 37 -11.09 -7.66 -9.32
N ASP A 38 -11.67 -6.52 -8.97
CA ASP A 38 -11.18 -5.21 -9.43
C ASP A 38 -9.80 -4.91 -8.83
N ASP A 39 -9.58 -5.23 -7.54
CA ASP A 39 -8.28 -5.12 -6.89
C ASP A 39 -7.22 -5.96 -7.64
N ILE A 40 -7.53 -7.22 -7.95
CA ILE A 40 -6.61 -8.13 -8.65
C ILE A 40 -6.26 -7.58 -10.05
N GLN A 41 -7.25 -7.10 -10.80
CA GLN A 41 -7.03 -6.54 -12.12
C GLN A 41 -6.19 -5.26 -12.06
N MET A 42 -6.54 -4.34 -11.17
CA MET A 42 -5.81 -3.09 -10.95
C MET A 42 -4.35 -3.36 -10.57
N GLY A 43 -4.10 -4.31 -9.67
CA GLY A 43 -2.74 -4.66 -9.28
C GLY A 43 -1.90 -5.21 -10.43
N ARG A 44 -2.49 -6.01 -11.31
CA ARG A 44 -1.80 -6.51 -12.52
C ARG A 44 -1.43 -5.37 -13.47
N GLU A 45 -2.31 -4.39 -13.63
CA GLU A 45 -2.05 -3.21 -14.46
C GLU A 45 -0.94 -2.36 -13.86
N VAL A 46 -1.02 -2.05 -12.56
CA VAL A 46 0.00 -1.26 -11.84
C VAL A 46 1.39 -1.89 -11.96
N ILE A 47 1.51 -3.21 -11.73
CA ILE A 47 2.83 -3.86 -11.82
C ILE A 47 3.34 -3.93 -13.26
N ALA A 48 2.46 -4.14 -14.24
CA ALA A 48 2.83 -4.15 -15.66
C ALA A 48 3.37 -2.79 -16.11
N ASP A 49 2.68 -1.70 -15.75
CA ASP A 49 3.09 -0.34 -16.08
C ASP A 49 4.40 0.05 -15.36
N THR A 50 4.55 -0.34 -14.10
CA THR A 50 5.79 -0.15 -13.34
C THR A 50 6.96 -0.88 -14.00
N VAL A 51 6.77 -2.14 -14.37
CA VAL A 51 7.78 -2.95 -15.08
C VAL A 51 8.15 -2.30 -16.44
N ALA A 52 7.15 -1.83 -17.19
CA ALA A 52 7.39 -1.17 -18.47
C ALA A 52 8.21 0.12 -18.32
N THR A 53 7.86 0.93 -17.32
CA THR A 53 8.56 2.19 -17.00
C THR A 53 9.99 1.92 -16.56
N MET A 54 10.20 1.03 -15.60
CA MET A 54 11.52 0.68 -15.07
C MET A 54 12.44 0.09 -16.16
N ARG A 55 11.88 -0.71 -17.09
CA ARG A 55 12.65 -1.23 -18.24
C ARG A 55 13.12 -0.12 -19.19
N LYS A 56 12.29 0.89 -19.44
CA LYS A 56 12.67 2.05 -20.25
C LYS A 56 13.82 2.85 -19.62
N GLU A 57 13.87 2.86 -18.30
CA GLU A 57 14.95 3.48 -17.52
C GLU A 57 16.20 2.57 -17.38
N GLY A 58 16.20 1.40 -18.01
CA GLY A 58 17.33 0.46 -17.98
C GLY A 58 17.46 -0.36 -16.69
N VAL A 59 16.44 -0.36 -15.84
CA VAL A 59 16.44 -1.14 -14.59
C VAL A 59 16.31 -2.62 -14.91
N ARG A 60 17.19 -3.43 -14.31
CA ARG A 60 17.12 -4.90 -14.40
C ARG A 60 16.01 -5.39 -13.47
N ILE A 61 15.23 -6.36 -13.95
CA ILE A 61 14.06 -6.86 -13.24
C ILE A 61 14.17 -8.38 -13.09
N ASN A 62 14.08 -8.89 -11.86
CA ASN A 62 14.13 -10.31 -11.51
C ASN A 62 15.39 -11.03 -12.03
N LYS A 63 16.55 -10.36 -12.07
CA LYS A 63 17.79 -10.97 -12.59
C LYS A 63 18.54 -11.74 -11.50
N ASP A 64 18.45 -11.33 -10.26
CA ASP A 64 18.96 -12.06 -9.10
C ASP A 64 17.96 -13.17 -8.70
N ALA A 65 18.16 -14.37 -9.23
CA ALA A 65 17.24 -15.49 -9.02
C ALA A 65 17.19 -15.96 -7.56
N GLU A 66 18.31 -15.86 -6.83
CA GLU A 66 18.40 -16.23 -5.42
C GLU A 66 17.56 -15.28 -4.57
N GLN A 67 17.75 -13.97 -4.76
CA GLN A 67 17.00 -12.95 -4.04
C GLN A 67 15.51 -13.00 -4.39
N VAL A 68 15.15 -13.25 -5.64
CA VAL A 68 13.75 -13.42 -6.05
C VAL A 68 13.12 -14.61 -5.36
N ALA A 69 13.81 -15.78 -5.31
CA ALA A 69 13.32 -16.97 -4.64
C ALA A 69 13.15 -16.76 -3.12
N LYS A 70 14.09 -16.03 -2.49
CA LYS A 70 14.02 -15.63 -1.08
C LYS A 70 12.79 -14.76 -0.82
N LEU A 71 12.59 -13.71 -1.60
CA LEU A 71 11.42 -12.82 -1.50
C LEU A 71 10.11 -13.60 -1.70
N GLN A 72 10.02 -14.44 -2.71
CA GLN A 72 8.82 -15.26 -2.95
C GLN A 72 8.53 -16.21 -1.77
N THR A 73 9.56 -16.78 -1.15
CA THR A 73 9.39 -17.63 0.04
C THR A 73 8.90 -16.81 1.23
N MET A 74 9.45 -15.63 1.44
CA MET A 74 9.04 -14.72 2.50
C MET A 74 7.58 -14.29 2.31
N VAL A 75 7.20 -13.85 1.11
CA VAL A 75 5.83 -13.48 0.76
C VAL A 75 4.88 -14.65 1.03
N ARG A 76 5.17 -15.84 0.54
CA ARG A 76 4.32 -17.04 0.78
C ARG A 76 4.13 -17.34 2.27
N ARG A 77 5.19 -17.24 3.09
CA ARG A 77 5.08 -17.48 4.54
C ARG A 77 4.18 -16.46 5.24
N ILE A 78 4.33 -15.18 4.89
CA ILE A 78 3.57 -14.09 5.47
C ILE A 78 2.10 -14.15 5.03
N THR A 79 1.86 -14.37 3.73
CA THR A 79 0.49 -14.40 3.19
C THR A 79 -0.31 -15.61 3.64
N ALA A 80 0.34 -16.76 3.88
CA ALA A 80 -0.31 -17.97 4.40
C ALA A 80 -0.99 -17.75 5.76
N VAL A 81 -0.53 -16.79 6.56
CA VAL A 81 -1.11 -16.43 7.87
C VAL A 81 -1.91 -15.13 7.83
N SER A 82 -2.09 -14.56 6.65
CA SER A 82 -2.86 -13.33 6.45
C SER A 82 -4.37 -13.58 6.42
N HIS A 83 -5.16 -12.51 6.44
CA HIS A 83 -6.62 -12.61 6.33
C HIS A 83 -7.12 -12.91 4.90
N MET A 84 -6.25 -12.84 3.90
CA MET A 84 -6.59 -13.12 2.50
C MET A 84 -5.51 -14.01 1.83
N PRO A 85 -5.30 -15.26 2.31
CA PRO A 85 -4.20 -16.10 1.84
C PRO A 85 -4.35 -16.54 0.37
N ASP A 86 -5.56 -16.54 -0.15
CA ASP A 86 -5.89 -17.04 -1.50
C ASP A 86 -5.71 -16.00 -2.61
N LEU A 87 -5.28 -14.77 -2.29
CA LEU A 87 -4.95 -13.78 -3.32
C LEU A 87 -3.74 -14.21 -4.14
N PRO A 88 -3.66 -13.82 -5.42
CA PRO A 88 -2.55 -14.19 -6.33
C PRO A 88 -1.30 -13.35 -6.05
N TYR A 89 -0.72 -13.50 -4.86
CA TYR A 89 0.47 -12.75 -4.46
C TYR A 89 1.67 -13.05 -5.33
N GLN A 90 2.28 -11.99 -5.83
CA GLN A 90 3.52 -12.05 -6.61
C GLN A 90 4.45 -10.92 -6.20
N VAL A 91 5.75 -11.17 -6.20
CA VAL A 91 6.77 -10.16 -5.93
C VAL A 91 7.68 -9.99 -7.14
N THR A 92 7.93 -8.74 -7.50
CA THR A 92 8.86 -8.32 -8.54
C THR A 92 10.03 -7.58 -7.92
N LEU A 93 11.25 -8.02 -8.22
CA LEU A 93 12.48 -7.38 -7.78
C LEU A 93 12.98 -6.39 -8.84
N PHE A 94 13.15 -5.13 -8.44
CA PHE A 94 13.72 -4.05 -9.24
C PHE A 94 15.14 -3.75 -8.76
N GLU A 95 16.14 -3.99 -9.62
CA GLU A 95 17.56 -3.82 -9.26
C GLU A 95 17.98 -2.36 -9.46
N THR A 96 17.74 -1.53 -8.46
CA THR A 96 18.04 -0.10 -8.46
C THR A 96 18.32 0.42 -7.05
N ASN A 97 18.95 1.59 -6.94
CA ASN A 97 19.28 2.23 -5.67
C ASN A 97 18.09 2.94 -4.99
N ILE A 98 16.89 2.84 -5.53
CA ILE A 98 15.70 3.38 -4.89
C ILE A 98 15.41 2.59 -3.59
N VAL A 99 15.29 3.30 -2.48
CA VAL A 99 14.92 2.70 -1.18
C VAL A 99 13.40 2.68 -1.11
N ASN A 100 12.79 1.58 -1.53
CA ASN A 100 11.33 1.42 -1.52
C ASN A 100 10.89 -0.04 -1.59
N ALA A 101 9.67 -0.30 -1.13
CA ALA A 101 8.83 -1.43 -1.48
C ALA A 101 7.40 -0.90 -1.62
N PHE A 102 6.55 -1.61 -2.34
CA PHE A 102 5.13 -1.27 -2.45
C PHE A 102 4.30 -2.52 -2.69
N ALA A 103 3.04 -2.47 -2.31
CA ALA A 103 2.04 -3.42 -2.75
C ALA A 103 0.92 -2.72 -3.53
N ALA A 104 0.60 -3.27 -4.70
CA ALA A 104 -0.58 -2.90 -5.46
C ALA A 104 -1.79 -3.75 -5.01
N PRO A 105 -3.03 -3.30 -5.24
CA PRO A 105 -4.21 -4.06 -4.90
C PRO A 105 -4.16 -5.51 -5.41
N GLY A 106 -4.83 -6.43 -4.72
CA GLY A 106 -4.89 -7.83 -5.16
C GLY A 106 -3.59 -8.63 -5.06
N GLY A 107 -2.53 -8.08 -4.40
CA GLY A 107 -1.36 -8.85 -4.00
C GLY A 107 -0.14 -8.76 -4.92
N GLN A 108 -0.10 -7.84 -5.88
CA GLN A 108 1.10 -7.60 -6.68
C GLN A 108 2.07 -6.69 -5.90
N MET A 109 3.33 -7.09 -5.77
CA MET A 109 4.32 -6.40 -4.93
C MET A 109 5.57 -6.05 -5.72
N GLY A 110 6.15 -4.89 -5.44
CA GLY A 110 7.45 -4.47 -5.93
C GLY A 110 8.43 -4.26 -4.78
N VAL A 111 9.64 -4.80 -4.92
CA VAL A 111 10.76 -4.58 -3.98
C VAL A 111 11.95 -4.06 -4.75
N PHE A 112 12.56 -3.00 -4.25
CA PHE A 112 13.73 -2.37 -4.85
C PHE A 112 14.99 -2.75 -4.08
N THR A 113 16.08 -3.09 -4.77
CA THR A 113 17.33 -3.53 -4.11
C THR A 113 17.94 -2.46 -3.22
N GLY A 114 17.67 -1.17 -3.49
CA GLY A 114 18.06 -0.07 -2.62
C GLY A 114 17.52 -0.18 -1.20
N LEU A 115 16.40 -0.88 -0.99
CA LEU A 115 15.78 -1.08 0.32
C LEU A 115 16.74 -1.77 1.33
N TYR A 116 17.53 -2.75 0.86
CA TYR A 116 18.50 -3.49 1.67
C TYR A 116 19.95 -3.25 1.24
N HIS A 117 20.21 -2.14 0.55
CA HIS A 117 21.59 -1.74 0.24
C HIS A 117 22.40 -1.52 1.53
N PRO A 118 23.64 -2.04 1.65
CA PRO A 118 24.41 -2.02 2.89
C PRO A 118 24.54 -0.63 3.54
N GLU A 119 24.81 0.39 2.73
CA GLU A 119 25.06 1.76 3.23
C GLU A 119 23.78 2.61 3.29
N MET A 120 22.99 2.63 2.19
CA MET A 120 21.84 3.52 2.06
C MET A 120 20.53 2.90 2.43
N GLY A 121 20.43 1.56 2.42
CA GLY A 121 19.21 0.83 2.68
C GLY A 121 18.71 0.98 4.10
N LEU A 122 17.40 0.80 4.25
CA LEU A 122 16.74 0.86 5.53
C LEU A 122 16.74 -0.50 6.24
N VAL A 123 16.71 -1.58 5.49
CA VAL A 123 16.68 -2.97 5.95
C VAL A 123 18.09 -3.52 6.10
N LYS A 124 18.37 -4.23 7.20
CA LYS A 124 19.69 -4.77 7.53
C LYS A 124 19.74 -6.28 7.71
N ASP A 125 18.59 -6.93 7.90
CA ASP A 125 18.45 -8.37 8.04
C ASP A 125 17.12 -8.87 7.45
N ASP A 126 16.93 -10.19 7.47
CA ASP A 126 15.75 -10.84 6.89
C ASP A 126 14.48 -10.59 7.69
N ASP A 127 14.57 -10.46 9.00
CA ASP A 127 13.41 -10.12 9.82
C ASP A 127 12.94 -8.69 9.56
N GLU A 128 13.87 -7.77 9.33
CA GLU A 128 13.54 -6.42 8.91
C GLU A 128 12.91 -6.38 7.51
N LEU A 129 13.41 -7.20 6.57
CA LEU A 129 12.78 -7.33 5.25
C LEU A 129 11.38 -7.91 5.37
N ALA A 130 11.21 -8.93 6.21
CA ALA A 130 9.90 -9.51 6.49
C ALA A 130 8.93 -8.50 7.12
N ALA A 131 9.40 -7.59 7.98
CA ALA A 131 8.59 -6.54 8.55
C ALA A 131 8.05 -5.58 7.48
N VAL A 132 8.88 -5.18 6.49
CA VAL A 132 8.43 -4.36 5.35
C VAL A 132 7.41 -5.14 4.51
N ILE A 133 7.72 -6.38 4.12
CA ILE A 133 6.80 -7.22 3.32
C ILE A 133 5.47 -7.42 4.04
N ALA A 134 5.48 -7.67 5.36
CA ALA A 134 4.26 -7.86 6.15
C ALA A 134 3.41 -6.58 6.23
N HIS A 135 4.05 -5.41 6.32
CA HIS A 135 3.39 -4.12 6.24
C HIS A 135 2.70 -3.92 4.88
N GLU A 136 3.38 -4.24 3.78
CA GLU A 136 2.81 -4.18 2.44
C GLU A 136 1.64 -5.18 2.26
N VAL A 137 1.77 -6.40 2.76
CA VAL A 137 0.68 -7.40 2.75
C VAL A 137 -0.51 -6.90 3.59
N ALA A 138 -0.27 -6.17 4.68
CA ALA A 138 -1.34 -5.57 5.47
C ALA A 138 -2.12 -4.51 4.66
N HIS A 139 -1.43 -3.65 3.90
CA HIS A 139 -2.10 -2.71 3.00
C HIS A 139 -3.01 -3.40 1.97
N VAL A 140 -2.57 -4.56 1.44
CA VAL A 140 -3.39 -5.37 0.52
C VAL A 140 -4.61 -5.94 1.23
N THR A 141 -4.44 -6.57 2.39
CA THR A 141 -5.53 -7.26 3.09
C THR A 141 -6.55 -6.29 3.71
N CYS A 142 -6.12 -5.11 4.16
CA CYS A 142 -6.99 -4.02 4.59
C CYS A 142 -7.55 -3.21 3.40
N ARG A 143 -7.14 -3.51 2.17
CA ARG A 143 -7.61 -2.87 0.94
C ARG A 143 -7.44 -1.35 0.91
N HIS A 144 -6.41 -0.83 1.57
CA HIS A 144 -6.20 0.62 1.77
C HIS A 144 -6.17 1.41 0.46
N THR A 145 -5.62 0.84 -0.62
CA THR A 145 -5.54 1.52 -1.93
C THR A 145 -6.93 1.79 -2.50
N THR A 146 -7.80 0.77 -2.57
CA THR A 146 -9.13 0.92 -3.16
C THR A 146 -10.10 1.66 -2.24
N GLU A 147 -9.88 1.63 -0.93
CA GLU A 147 -10.56 2.54 0.00
C GLU A 147 -10.15 3.99 -0.23
N ALA A 148 -8.85 4.27 -0.38
CA ALA A 148 -8.36 5.62 -0.68
C ALA A 148 -8.92 6.14 -2.01
N LEU A 149 -8.96 5.30 -3.05
CA LEU A 149 -9.61 5.62 -4.33
C LEU A 149 -11.09 5.96 -4.15
N THR A 150 -11.81 5.15 -3.37
CA THR A 150 -13.24 5.39 -3.09
C THR A 150 -13.44 6.70 -2.32
N ARG A 151 -12.63 6.95 -1.28
CA ARG A 151 -12.66 8.21 -0.51
C ARG A 151 -12.37 9.44 -1.38
N GLY A 152 -11.50 9.29 -2.39
CA GLY A 152 -11.14 10.36 -3.32
C GLY A 152 -12.16 10.63 -4.42
N MET A 153 -13.02 9.67 -4.72
CA MET A 153 -13.96 9.72 -5.86
C MET A 153 -14.91 10.93 -5.87
N PRO A 154 -15.51 11.37 -4.75
CA PRO A 154 -16.38 12.55 -4.77
C PRO A 154 -15.68 13.81 -5.29
N LEU A 155 -14.44 14.06 -4.87
CA LEU A 155 -13.66 15.20 -5.35
C LEU A 155 -13.32 15.07 -6.84
N GLN A 156 -12.96 13.87 -7.29
CA GLN A 156 -12.68 13.59 -8.70
C GLN A 156 -13.90 13.89 -9.58
N LEU A 157 -15.09 13.42 -9.17
CA LEU A 157 -16.34 13.68 -9.89
C LEU A 157 -16.71 15.17 -9.93
N VAL A 158 -16.45 15.90 -8.84
CA VAL A 158 -16.65 17.35 -8.79
C VAL A 158 -15.71 18.07 -9.76
N LEU A 159 -14.43 17.75 -9.75
CA LEU A 159 -13.43 18.35 -10.64
C LEU A 159 -13.75 18.06 -12.12
N LEU A 160 -14.07 16.80 -12.44
CA LEU A 160 -14.45 16.40 -13.79
C LEU A 160 -15.75 17.08 -14.24
N GLY A 161 -16.79 17.06 -13.42
CA GLY A 161 -18.07 17.69 -13.74
C GLY A 161 -17.94 19.22 -13.91
N ALA A 162 -17.12 19.86 -13.07
CA ALA A 162 -16.83 21.30 -13.19
C ALA A 162 -16.05 21.63 -14.47
N SER A 163 -15.09 20.78 -14.86
CA SER A 163 -14.33 20.90 -16.12
C SER A 163 -15.27 20.83 -17.33
N ILE A 164 -16.10 19.80 -17.42
CA ILE A 164 -17.09 19.63 -18.49
C ILE A 164 -18.07 20.80 -18.54
N TYR A 165 -18.54 21.29 -17.38
CA TYR A 165 -19.42 22.44 -17.31
C TYR A 165 -18.75 23.73 -17.80
N ALA A 166 -17.49 23.97 -17.40
CA ALA A 166 -16.72 25.12 -17.84
C ALA A 166 -16.51 25.10 -19.36
N GLU A 167 -16.17 23.96 -19.93
CA GLU A 167 -16.01 23.76 -21.37
C GLU A 167 -17.33 24.08 -22.12
N ALA A 168 -18.46 23.51 -21.66
CA ALA A 168 -19.79 23.77 -22.23
C ALA A 168 -20.20 25.24 -22.14
N LYS A 169 -19.60 26.04 -21.27
CA LYS A 169 -19.78 27.49 -21.14
C LYS A 169 -18.75 28.33 -21.91
N GLY A 170 -17.89 27.71 -22.70
CA GLY A 170 -16.84 28.37 -23.44
C GLY A 170 -15.69 28.93 -22.59
N LYS A 171 -15.58 28.51 -21.32
CA LYS A 171 -14.53 28.92 -20.38
C LYS A 171 -13.35 27.93 -20.44
N GLN A 172 -12.67 27.87 -21.57
CA GLN A 172 -11.63 26.88 -21.86
C GLN A 172 -10.48 26.88 -20.86
N ASP A 173 -9.97 28.06 -20.46
CA ASP A 173 -8.87 28.15 -19.48
C ASP A 173 -9.25 27.55 -18.12
N LEU A 174 -10.49 27.80 -17.67
CA LEU A 174 -11.02 27.22 -16.44
C LEU A 174 -11.19 25.71 -16.57
N ALA A 175 -11.70 25.23 -17.71
CA ALA A 175 -11.87 23.80 -17.97
C ALA A 175 -10.51 23.06 -17.96
N MET A 176 -9.49 23.62 -18.62
CA MET A 176 -8.13 23.09 -18.60
C MET A 176 -7.51 23.10 -17.20
N GLY A 177 -7.69 24.19 -16.43
CA GLY A 177 -7.20 24.25 -15.06
C GLY A 177 -7.83 23.19 -14.14
N LEU A 178 -9.12 22.94 -14.28
CA LEU A 178 -9.84 21.92 -13.51
C LEU A 178 -9.42 20.49 -13.92
N ALA A 179 -9.23 20.24 -15.22
CA ALA A 179 -8.73 18.97 -15.74
C ALA A 179 -7.29 18.72 -15.29
N ALA A 180 -6.43 19.74 -15.32
CA ALA A 180 -5.06 19.63 -14.77
C ALA A 180 -5.08 19.36 -13.26
N GLY A 181 -5.96 20.00 -12.50
CA GLY A 181 -6.17 19.74 -11.07
C GLY A 181 -6.62 18.30 -10.79
N PHE A 182 -7.47 17.72 -11.64
CA PHE A 182 -7.87 16.32 -11.57
C PHE A 182 -6.69 15.37 -11.78
N LEU A 183 -5.85 15.61 -12.79
CA LEU A 183 -4.66 14.81 -13.06
C LEU A 183 -3.62 14.91 -11.93
N VAL A 184 -3.39 16.12 -11.40
CA VAL A 184 -2.50 16.33 -10.24
C VAL A 184 -3.02 15.58 -9.03
N TYR A 185 -4.32 15.64 -8.78
CA TYR A 185 -4.93 14.90 -7.67
C TYR A 185 -4.72 13.39 -7.82
N GLN A 186 -4.95 12.82 -8.99
CA GLN A 186 -4.70 11.40 -9.24
C GLN A 186 -3.24 11.00 -9.07
N GLY A 187 -2.30 11.81 -9.55
CA GLY A 187 -0.88 11.48 -9.55
C GLY A 187 -0.17 11.74 -8.21
N LEU A 188 -0.60 12.76 -7.46
CA LEU A 188 0.12 13.22 -6.26
C LEU A 188 -0.60 12.98 -4.93
N VAL A 189 -1.93 12.89 -4.95
CA VAL A 189 -2.71 12.80 -3.70
C VAL A 189 -3.18 11.39 -3.41
N LEU A 190 -3.66 10.66 -4.42
CA LEU A 190 -4.19 9.31 -4.25
C LEU A 190 -3.18 8.27 -3.77
N PRO A 191 -1.88 8.31 -4.14
CA PRO A 191 -0.92 7.31 -3.68
C PRO A 191 -0.56 7.39 -2.19
N LYS A 192 -1.07 8.40 -1.46
CA LYS A 192 -0.71 8.59 -0.04
C LYS A 192 -1.73 7.92 0.86
N PHE A 193 -1.23 7.03 1.70
CA PHE A 193 -2.02 6.46 2.78
C PHE A 193 -2.23 7.47 3.92
N SER A 194 -3.38 7.40 4.58
CA SER A 194 -3.63 8.19 5.78
C SER A 194 -2.82 7.65 6.97
N ARG A 195 -2.63 8.45 8.01
CA ARG A 195 -2.00 7.97 9.25
C ARG A 195 -2.76 6.82 9.90
N ALA A 196 -4.07 6.75 9.71
CA ALA A 196 -4.89 5.65 10.20
C ALA A 196 -4.61 4.36 9.41
N ASP A 197 -4.54 4.44 8.07
CA ASP A 197 -4.20 3.33 7.20
C ASP A 197 -2.80 2.78 7.54
N GLU A 198 -1.83 3.66 7.79
CA GLU A 198 -0.47 3.28 8.21
C GLU A 198 -0.44 2.59 9.58
N SER A 199 -1.18 3.13 10.56
CA SER A 199 -1.27 2.54 11.90
C SER A 199 -1.95 1.17 11.87
N GLU A 200 -2.93 0.97 11.01
CA GLU A 200 -3.58 -0.32 10.80
C GLU A 200 -2.63 -1.29 10.11
N ALA A 201 -1.95 -0.88 9.03
CA ALA A 201 -0.96 -1.70 8.35
C ALA A 201 0.20 -2.11 9.26
N ASP A 202 0.68 -1.22 10.12
CA ASP A 202 1.69 -1.53 11.14
C ASP A 202 1.20 -2.60 12.12
N SER A 203 -0.01 -2.43 12.64
CA SER A 203 -0.57 -3.35 13.64
C SER A 203 -0.84 -4.74 13.07
N VAL A 204 -1.41 -4.79 11.88
CA VAL A 204 -1.74 -6.03 11.17
C VAL A 204 -0.47 -6.71 10.66
N GLY A 205 0.44 -5.95 10.06
CA GLY A 205 1.72 -6.46 9.54
C GLY A 205 2.60 -7.03 10.65
N LEU A 206 2.65 -6.37 11.83
CA LEU A 206 3.36 -6.90 13.01
C LEU A 206 2.85 -8.28 13.40
N MET A 207 1.53 -8.49 13.36
CA MET A 207 0.94 -9.80 13.68
C MET A 207 1.21 -10.84 12.59
N TYR A 208 1.20 -10.42 11.31
CA TYR A 208 1.51 -11.33 10.22
C TYR A 208 2.96 -11.82 10.26
N MET A 209 3.95 -10.91 10.43
CA MET A 209 5.34 -11.33 10.53
C MET A 209 5.59 -12.26 11.71
N ALA A 210 4.99 -11.97 12.87
CA ALA A 210 5.10 -12.79 14.06
C ALA A 210 4.56 -14.21 13.83
N LYS A 211 3.33 -14.34 13.31
CA LYS A 211 2.70 -15.62 12.97
C LYS A 211 3.46 -16.39 11.89
N ALA A 212 4.13 -15.68 10.97
CA ALA A 212 5.00 -16.27 9.96
C ALA A 212 6.37 -16.69 10.51
N GLY A 213 6.65 -16.48 11.81
CA GLY A 213 7.90 -16.87 12.47
C GLY A 213 9.07 -15.93 12.19
N TYR A 214 8.82 -14.66 11.97
CA TYR A 214 9.81 -13.56 11.90
C TYR A 214 9.78 -12.73 13.17
N ASP A 215 10.97 -12.28 13.65
CA ASP A 215 11.09 -11.53 14.90
C ASP A 215 10.38 -10.16 14.85
N PRO A 216 9.31 -9.94 15.64
CA PRO A 216 8.56 -8.68 15.62
C PRO A 216 9.38 -7.45 16.07
N ASN A 217 10.49 -7.63 16.80
CA ASN A 217 11.37 -6.52 17.16
C ASN A 217 11.97 -5.82 15.94
N ALA A 218 12.09 -6.54 14.82
CA ALA A 218 12.62 -6.00 13.57
C ALA A 218 11.77 -4.84 13.03
N ALA A 219 10.44 -4.91 13.15
CA ALA A 219 9.56 -3.81 12.75
C ALA A 219 9.86 -2.53 13.53
N ILE A 220 10.15 -2.63 14.82
CA ILE A 220 10.48 -1.48 15.66
C ILE A 220 11.83 -0.90 15.24
N ARG A 221 12.86 -1.75 15.02
CA ARG A 221 14.20 -1.32 14.59
C ARG A 221 14.16 -0.51 13.28
N ILE A 222 13.32 -0.92 12.32
CA ILE A 222 13.17 -0.19 11.06
C ILE A 222 12.62 1.21 11.30
N TRP A 223 11.54 1.35 12.04
CA TRP A 223 10.90 2.65 12.26
C TRP A 223 11.76 3.59 13.11
N GLU A 224 12.51 3.06 14.07
CA GLU A 224 13.49 3.85 14.82
C GLU A 224 14.61 4.36 13.91
N ARG A 225 15.13 3.48 13.04
CA ARG A 225 16.14 3.86 12.05
C ARG A 225 15.59 4.88 11.05
N ALA A 226 14.36 4.70 10.58
CA ALA A 226 13.71 5.63 9.69
C ALA A 226 13.53 7.00 10.35
N ALA A 227 13.06 7.03 11.60
CA ALA A 227 12.89 8.26 12.36
C ALA A 227 14.23 8.97 12.62
N ALA A 228 15.30 8.23 12.94
CA ALA A 228 16.65 8.78 13.15
C ALA A 228 17.24 9.39 11.86
N ARG A 229 16.91 8.86 10.68
CA ARG A 229 17.33 9.41 9.39
C ARG A 229 16.53 10.63 8.94
N GLY A 230 15.37 10.88 9.54
CA GLY A 230 14.57 12.08 9.30
C GLY A 230 14.22 12.30 7.83
N LYS A 231 14.51 13.51 7.31
CA LYS A 231 14.23 13.90 5.92
C LYS A 231 15.36 13.49 4.95
N ASP A 232 15.96 12.32 5.13
CA ASP A 232 16.98 11.83 4.20
C ASP A 232 16.39 11.72 2.78
N PRO A 233 16.95 12.42 1.77
CA PRO A 233 16.45 12.36 0.41
C PRO A 233 16.45 10.95 -0.19
N LYS A 234 17.32 10.05 0.28
CA LYS A 234 17.40 8.66 -0.16
C LYS A 234 16.16 7.84 0.24
N LEU A 235 15.45 8.26 1.29
CA LEU A 235 14.21 7.64 1.76
C LEU A 235 12.95 8.32 1.20
N PHE A 236 13.10 9.31 0.31
CA PHE A 236 11.97 10.09 -0.20
C PHE A 236 10.89 9.22 -0.85
N ALA A 237 11.27 8.23 -1.65
CA ALA A 237 10.32 7.35 -2.34
C ALA A 237 9.43 6.60 -1.33
N MET A 238 10.02 6.01 -0.29
CA MET A 238 9.31 5.31 0.76
C MET A 238 8.41 6.25 1.59
N PHE A 239 8.94 7.42 2.00
CA PHE A 239 8.18 8.35 2.84
C PHE A 239 7.12 9.16 2.08
N SER A 240 7.17 9.17 0.76
CA SER A 240 6.13 9.82 -0.06
C SER A 240 4.83 9.01 -0.07
N SER A 241 4.91 7.68 -0.04
CA SER A 241 3.76 6.77 0.06
C SER A 241 3.40 6.43 1.51
N HIS A 242 4.40 6.29 2.38
CA HIS A 242 4.25 5.91 3.80
C HIS A 242 4.76 7.02 4.72
N PRO A 243 3.91 7.97 5.11
CA PRO A 243 4.32 9.06 6.00
C PRO A 243 4.90 8.53 7.32
N THR A 244 6.11 9.00 7.67
CA THR A 244 6.72 8.67 8.95
C THR A 244 6.12 9.49 10.07
N ASP A 245 5.81 8.81 11.17
CA ASP A 245 5.44 9.43 12.43
C ASP A 245 6.26 8.76 13.54
N SER A 246 6.88 9.53 14.42
CA SER A 246 7.59 9.00 15.60
C SER A 246 6.66 8.19 16.52
N ALA A 247 5.35 8.42 16.42
CA ALA A 247 4.33 7.65 17.13
C ALA A 247 4.25 6.19 16.66
N ARG A 248 4.64 5.85 15.41
CA ARG A 248 4.54 4.48 14.86
C ARG A 248 5.37 3.48 15.67
N ALA A 249 6.65 3.75 15.90
CA ALA A 249 7.50 2.89 16.72
C ALA A 249 6.95 2.71 18.15
N SER A 250 6.40 3.79 18.74
CA SER A 250 5.78 3.72 20.07
C SER A 250 4.50 2.86 20.09
N ALA A 251 3.68 2.96 19.04
CA ALA A 251 2.47 2.13 18.91
C ALA A 251 2.82 0.64 18.75
N LEU A 252 3.81 0.32 17.91
CA LEU A 252 4.30 -1.04 17.72
C LEU A 252 4.85 -1.65 19.01
N ARG A 253 5.59 -0.87 19.83
CA ARG A 253 6.06 -1.34 21.15
C ARG A 253 4.95 -1.77 22.09
N LYS A 254 3.77 -1.10 22.05
CA LYS A 254 2.62 -1.50 22.85
C LYS A 254 2.03 -2.84 22.42
N LEU A 255 2.12 -3.16 21.13
CA LEU A 255 1.65 -4.42 20.56
C LEU A 255 2.68 -5.55 20.64
N LEU A 256 3.95 -5.22 20.89
CA LEU A 256 5.05 -6.17 20.89
C LEU A 256 4.83 -7.39 21.80
N PRO A 257 4.35 -7.28 23.04
CA PRO A 257 4.14 -8.46 23.88
C PRO A 257 3.17 -9.47 23.26
N LYS A 258 2.12 -8.99 22.58
CA LYS A 258 1.16 -9.84 21.86
C LYS A 258 1.79 -10.49 20.65
N ALA A 259 2.56 -9.73 19.86
CA ALA A 259 3.26 -10.23 18.69
C ALA A 259 4.32 -11.27 19.06
N MET A 260 5.09 -11.05 20.14
CA MET A 260 6.06 -12.01 20.65
C MET A 260 5.42 -13.33 21.04
N ALA A 261 4.26 -13.33 21.70
CA ALA A 261 3.54 -14.55 22.02
C ALA A 261 3.13 -15.35 20.75
N GLU A 262 2.75 -14.69 19.66
CA GLU A 262 2.47 -15.36 18.38
C GLU A 262 3.75 -15.89 17.71
N TYR A 263 4.83 -15.13 17.77
CA TYR A 263 6.13 -15.53 17.28
C TYR A 263 6.66 -16.80 17.96
N GLU A 264 6.57 -16.85 19.29
CA GLU A 264 6.98 -18.04 20.08
C GLU A 264 6.14 -19.26 19.69
N ARG A 265 4.82 -19.11 19.58
CA ARG A 265 3.92 -20.18 19.10
C ARG A 265 4.30 -20.68 17.70
N ALA A 266 4.61 -19.78 16.79
CA ALA A 266 5.00 -20.14 15.42
C ALA A 266 6.30 -20.95 15.41
N ARG A 267 7.27 -20.59 16.25
CA ARG A 267 8.55 -21.31 16.41
C ARG A 267 8.34 -22.70 17.01
N ASP A 268 7.54 -22.81 18.07
CA ASP A 268 7.25 -24.10 18.72
C ASP A 268 6.57 -25.08 17.75
N ASN A 269 5.66 -24.57 16.90
CA ASN A 269 5.00 -25.39 15.88
C ASN A 269 5.96 -25.81 14.75
N SER A 270 6.96 -25.00 14.42
CA SER A 270 7.97 -25.31 13.40
C SER A 270 9.02 -26.32 13.88
N SER A 271 9.19 -26.47 15.19
CA SER A 271 10.13 -27.38 15.83
C SER A 271 9.52 -28.75 16.16
N ARG A 272 8.22 -28.93 15.95
CA ARG A 272 7.56 -30.23 16.11
C ARG A 272 7.72 -31.06 14.83
N PRO A 273 8.24 -32.31 14.92
CA PRO A 273 8.48 -33.17 13.78
C PRO A 273 7.19 -33.57 13.06
#